data_35f3abea5688f4c95055a88d75b587c2
#
_entry.id   35f3abea5688f4c95055a88d75b587c2
#
_cell.length_a   1.000
_cell.length_b   1.000
_cell.length_c   1.000
_cell.angle_alpha   90.00
_cell.angle_beta   90.00
_cell.angle_gamma   90.00
#
_symmetry.space_group_name_H-M   'P 1'
#
loop_
_entity.id
_entity.type
_entity.pdbx_description
1 polymer ?
#
loop_
_entity_poly.entity_id
_entity_poly.type
_entity_poly.pdbx_seq_one_letter_code
_entity_poly.pdbx_strand_id
1 'polypeptide(L)'
;MATIQTEGLTYRYGIGTPFEKTAVDHVDLEIEAGSFVGIIGHTGSGKSTLIQHLNGLLRPTEGKVLLDGVDIWADKLKMRQMRFRVGLVFQYPEYQIFEETVAKDIAFGPRNMGLAEEEVQARVQETAAIVGLSKEILKQSPFLLSGGQKRRVAIAGVMAMRPEVLILDEPTAGLDPRGREEILQEIQAYRNQTGATILLVSHSMEDVARHAKRILVMNAGKVFCYDTVANVFRRSQELQAIGLAVPQITRVCDALRARGVPLTDDIFTVEQAKQQLLEWYHRTRGGQGTC
;
A
#
# COMPACT_ATOMS: atom_id res chain seq x y z
N MET A 1 -2.29 -2.28 18.05
CA MET A 1 -2.41 -2.41 16.58
C MET A 1 -3.87 -2.28 16.24
N ALA A 2 -4.20 -1.46 15.26
CA ALA A 2 -5.60 -1.16 14.94
C ALA A 2 -6.16 -2.07 13.84
N THR A 3 -7.40 -2.53 14.04
CA THR A 3 -8.22 -3.22 13.03
C THR A 3 -9.11 -2.20 12.33
N ILE A 4 -9.11 -2.18 11.00
CA ILE A 4 -10.03 -1.36 10.20
C ILE A 4 -11.17 -2.23 9.68
N GLN A 5 -12.40 -1.74 9.83
CA GLN A 5 -13.60 -2.39 9.32
C GLN A 5 -14.48 -1.39 8.58
N THR A 6 -15.24 -1.85 7.61
CA THR A 6 -16.33 -1.10 6.99
C THR A 6 -17.60 -1.92 7.02
N GLU A 7 -18.73 -1.26 7.30
CA GLU A 7 -20.07 -1.86 7.32
C GLU A 7 -20.96 -1.11 6.33
N GLY A 8 -21.32 -1.76 5.23
CA GLY A 8 -22.18 -1.23 4.17
C GLY A 8 -21.68 0.10 3.60
N LEU A 9 -20.35 0.32 3.58
CA LEU A 9 -19.76 1.59 3.18
C LEU A 9 -20.18 1.95 1.76
N THR A 10 -20.92 3.06 1.62
CA THR A 10 -21.37 3.59 0.34
C THR A 10 -20.99 5.07 0.22
N TYR A 11 -20.51 5.46 -0.96
CA TYR A 11 -20.22 6.86 -1.26
C TYR A 11 -20.60 7.24 -2.68
N ARG A 12 -21.34 8.36 -2.77
CA ARG A 12 -21.78 8.94 -4.03
C ARG A 12 -21.26 10.36 -4.17
N TYR A 13 -20.59 10.63 -5.28
CA TYR A 13 -20.22 11.99 -5.68
C TYR A 13 -21.42 12.67 -6.34
N GLY A 14 -21.54 13.99 -6.17
CA GLY A 14 -22.50 14.81 -6.90
C GLY A 14 -23.97 14.48 -6.62
N ILE A 15 -24.31 14.09 -5.39
CA ILE A 15 -25.68 13.72 -4.99
C ILE A 15 -26.67 14.83 -5.38
N GLY A 16 -27.78 14.43 -6.03
CA GLY A 16 -28.82 15.35 -6.48
C GLY A 16 -28.46 16.17 -7.71
N THR A 17 -27.36 15.85 -8.39
CA THR A 17 -26.96 16.47 -9.66
C THR A 17 -26.99 15.47 -10.80
N PRO A 18 -27.03 15.93 -12.09
CA PRO A 18 -26.91 15.03 -13.24
C PRO A 18 -25.60 14.23 -13.31
N PHE A 19 -24.61 14.57 -12.49
CA PHE A 19 -23.30 13.92 -12.41
C PHE A 19 -23.16 12.99 -11.21
N GLU A 20 -24.28 12.59 -10.60
CA GLU A 20 -24.27 11.63 -9.50
C GLU A 20 -23.62 10.32 -9.92
N LYS A 21 -22.60 9.89 -9.17
CA LYS A 21 -21.86 8.67 -9.44
C LYS A 21 -21.54 7.95 -8.14
N THR A 22 -21.96 6.69 -8.01
CA THR A 22 -21.54 5.81 -6.92
C THR A 22 -20.10 5.38 -7.15
N ALA A 23 -19.22 5.73 -6.24
CA ALA A 23 -17.79 5.43 -6.30
C ALA A 23 -17.39 4.25 -5.40
N VAL A 24 -18.12 4.06 -4.29
CA VAL A 24 -18.03 2.91 -3.39
C VAL A 24 -19.46 2.47 -3.10
N ASP A 25 -19.75 1.18 -3.20
CA ASP A 25 -21.10 0.63 -3.15
C ASP A 25 -21.15 -0.60 -2.21
N HIS A 26 -21.74 -0.42 -1.02
CA HIS A 26 -21.98 -1.44 0.01
C HIS A 26 -20.74 -2.29 0.30
N VAL A 27 -19.62 -1.63 0.61
CA VAL A 27 -18.36 -2.31 0.91
C VAL A 27 -18.33 -2.74 2.38
N ASP A 28 -18.30 -4.06 2.59
CA ASP A 28 -17.99 -4.70 3.86
C ASP A 28 -16.58 -5.26 3.81
N LEU A 29 -15.72 -4.83 4.73
CA LEU A 29 -14.31 -5.18 4.75
C LEU A 29 -13.80 -5.26 6.19
N GLU A 30 -12.95 -6.22 6.47
CA GLU A 30 -12.20 -6.30 7.72
C GLU A 30 -10.73 -6.53 7.42
N ILE A 31 -9.88 -5.62 7.90
CA ILE A 31 -8.43 -5.66 7.75
C ILE A 31 -7.81 -5.89 9.12
N GLU A 32 -7.16 -7.03 9.27
CA GLU A 32 -6.51 -7.42 10.52
C GLU A 32 -5.31 -6.52 10.83
N ALA A 33 -5.12 -6.25 12.12
CA ALA A 33 -3.99 -5.49 12.63
C ALA A 33 -2.64 -6.12 12.24
N GLY A 34 -1.66 -5.28 11.87
CA GLY A 34 -0.31 -5.71 11.48
C GLY A 34 -0.23 -6.43 10.13
N SER A 35 -1.33 -6.51 9.35
CA SER A 35 -1.32 -7.09 8.01
C SER A 35 -0.63 -6.18 7.00
N PHE A 36 -0.12 -6.77 5.91
CA PHE A 36 0.29 -6.04 4.71
C PHE A 36 -0.67 -6.40 3.59
N VAL A 37 -1.52 -5.47 3.18
CA VAL A 37 -2.58 -5.67 2.19
C VAL A 37 -2.27 -4.86 0.94
N GLY A 38 -2.24 -5.54 -0.22
CA GLY A 38 -2.25 -4.88 -1.51
C GLY A 38 -3.67 -4.54 -1.93
N ILE A 39 -3.92 -3.33 -2.40
CA ILE A 39 -5.21 -2.90 -2.95
C ILE A 39 -5.04 -2.69 -4.45
N ILE A 40 -5.72 -3.53 -5.24
CA ILE A 40 -5.66 -3.47 -6.70
C ILE A 40 -7.04 -3.25 -7.32
N GLY A 41 -7.06 -2.82 -8.57
CA GLY A 41 -8.27 -2.55 -9.33
C GLY A 41 -7.97 -1.59 -10.49
N HIS A 42 -8.79 -1.58 -11.53
CA HIS A 42 -8.61 -0.64 -12.64
C HIS A 42 -8.85 0.82 -12.20
N THR A 43 -8.46 1.77 -13.03
CA THR A 43 -8.73 3.20 -12.80
C THR A 43 -10.24 3.43 -12.71
N GLY A 44 -10.67 4.15 -11.67
CA GLY A 44 -12.09 4.39 -11.41
C GLY A 44 -12.83 3.24 -10.71
N SER A 45 -12.15 2.20 -10.24
CA SER A 45 -12.78 1.10 -9.46
C SER A 45 -13.16 1.46 -8.03
N GLY A 46 -12.81 2.66 -7.54
CA GLY A 46 -13.15 3.14 -6.21
C GLY A 46 -12.03 3.08 -5.17
N LYS A 47 -10.81 2.62 -5.52
CA LYS A 47 -9.67 2.47 -4.58
C LYS A 47 -9.35 3.76 -3.81
N SER A 48 -9.06 4.85 -4.52
CA SER A 48 -8.69 6.12 -3.86
C SER A 48 -9.83 6.68 -3.02
N THR A 49 -11.10 6.48 -3.44
CA THR A 49 -12.26 6.83 -2.64
C THR A 49 -12.33 5.99 -1.37
N LEU A 50 -12.13 4.67 -1.46
CA LEU A 50 -12.12 3.77 -0.31
C LEU A 50 -11.05 4.19 0.71
N ILE A 51 -9.78 4.36 0.30
CA ILE A 51 -8.71 4.69 1.23
C ILE A 51 -8.90 6.05 1.91
N GLN A 52 -9.52 7.02 1.24
CA GLN A 52 -9.87 8.31 1.83
C GLN A 52 -10.98 8.18 2.89
N HIS A 53 -11.86 7.20 2.78
CA HIS A 53 -12.81 6.87 3.85
C HIS A 53 -12.11 6.23 5.05
N LEU A 54 -11.19 5.29 4.79
CA LEU A 54 -10.44 4.62 5.86
C LEU A 54 -9.60 5.59 6.69
N ASN A 55 -9.10 6.68 6.08
CA ASN A 55 -8.38 7.76 6.79
C ASN A 55 -9.32 8.84 7.37
N GLY A 56 -10.62 8.78 7.09
CA GLY A 56 -11.60 9.79 7.54
C GLY A 56 -11.51 11.14 6.83
N LEU A 57 -10.96 11.20 5.61
CA LEU A 57 -11.01 12.40 4.75
C LEU A 57 -12.37 12.56 4.10
N LEU A 58 -12.98 11.48 3.67
CA LEU A 58 -14.35 11.45 3.16
C LEU A 58 -15.29 10.86 4.19
N ARG A 59 -16.46 11.47 4.34
CA ARG A 59 -17.54 10.93 5.18
C ARG A 59 -18.42 10.03 4.31
N PRO A 60 -18.77 8.82 4.76
CA PRO A 60 -19.69 7.95 4.04
C PRO A 60 -21.04 8.62 3.75
N THR A 61 -21.62 8.32 2.59
CA THR A 61 -23.02 8.64 2.31
C THR A 61 -23.94 7.71 3.09
N GLU A 62 -23.58 6.42 3.15
CA GLU A 62 -24.27 5.38 3.92
C GLU A 62 -23.22 4.43 4.51
N GLY A 63 -23.58 3.72 5.56
CA GLY A 63 -22.68 2.79 6.24
C GLY A 63 -21.69 3.47 7.19
N LYS A 64 -20.64 2.73 7.59
CA LYS A 64 -19.68 3.16 8.61
C LYS A 64 -18.28 2.73 8.27
N VAL A 65 -17.31 3.44 8.86
CA VAL A 65 -15.90 3.02 8.95
C VAL A 65 -15.56 2.91 10.43
N LEU A 66 -15.05 1.76 10.83
CA LEU A 66 -14.70 1.48 12.21
C LEU A 66 -13.20 1.32 12.35
N LEU A 67 -12.64 1.86 13.41
CA LEU A 67 -11.28 1.62 13.87
C LEU A 67 -11.37 1.03 15.29
N ASP A 68 -10.90 -0.21 15.47
CA ASP A 68 -11.06 -1.00 16.70
C ASP A 68 -12.54 -1.08 17.17
N GLY A 69 -13.47 -1.28 16.23
CA GLY A 69 -14.90 -1.38 16.49
C GLY A 69 -15.60 -0.03 16.79
N VAL A 70 -14.87 1.09 16.77
CA VAL A 70 -15.42 2.43 17.00
C VAL A 70 -15.61 3.16 15.69
N ASP A 71 -16.84 3.64 15.43
CA ASP A 71 -17.12 4.46 14.24
C ASP A 71 -16.30 5.76 14.29
N ILE A 72 -15.45 5.95 13.29
CA ILE A 72 -14.56 7.12 13.21
C ILE A 72 -15.31 8.45 13.08
N TRP A 73 -16.59 8.42 12.69
CA TRP A 73 -17.45 9.60 12.55
C TRP A 73 -18.39 9.84 13.71
N ALA A 74 -18.41 8.95 14.72
CA ALA A 74 -19.30 9.08 15.89
C ALA A 74 -19.00 10.34 16.73
N ASP A 75 -17.72 10.76 16.77
CA ASP A 75 -17.28 11.93 17.56
C ASP A 75 -16.35 12.82 16.75
N LYS A 76 -16.83 14.01 16.36
CA LYS A 76 -16.07 14.99 15.59
C LYS A 76 -14.81 15.48 16.33
N LEU A 77 -14.79 15.51 17.65
CA LEU A 77 -13.65 15.96 18.44
C LEU A 77 -12.51 14.95 18.40
N LYS A 78 -12.82 13.66 18.26
CA LYS A 78 -11.85 12.58 18.16
C LYS A 78 -11.35 12.36 16.73
N MET A 79 -11.99 12.93 15.71
CA MET A 79 -11.62 12.75 14.30
C MET A 79 -10.16 13.11 14.02
N ARG A 80 -9.64 14.19 14.65
CA ARG A 80 -8.23 14.58 14.50
C ARG A 80 -7.29 13.49 15.03
N GLN A 81 -7.60 12.89 16.17
CA GLN A 81 -6.81 11.81 16.75
C GLN A 81 -6.85 10.56 15.88
N MET A 82 -8.03 10.25 15.31
CA MET A 82 -8.19 9.12 14.38
C MET A 82 -7.31 9.26 13.15
N ARG A 83 -7.20 10.47 12.58
CA ARG A 83 -6.31 10.73 11.43
C ARG A 83 -4.83 10.57 11.75
N PHE A 84 -4.42 10.74 12.99
CA PHE A 84 -3.03 10.42 13.39
C PHE A 84 -2.79 8.91 13.51
N ARG A 85 -3.83 8.12 13.82
CA ARG A 85 -3.75 6.65 13.89
C ARG A 85 -3.76 6.01 12.50
N VAL A 86 -4.37 6.65 11.51
CA VAL A 86 -4.45 6.18 10.12
C VAL A 86 -3.75 7.19 9.21
N GLY A 87 -2.47 7.00 8.97
CA GLY A 87 -1.68 7.83 8.05
C GLY A 87 -2.01 7.53 6.59
N LEU A 88 -2.09 8.56 5.75
CA LEU A 88 -2.30 8.44 4.31
C LEU A 88 -1.23 9.20 3.55
N VAL A 89 -0.49 8.48 2.71
CA VAL A 89 0.42 9.03 1.72
C VAL A 89 -0.31 9.02 0.37
N PHE A 90 -0.54 10.20 -0.20
CA PHE A 90 -1.22 10.34 -1.49
C PHE A 90 -0.30 10.02 -2.67
N GLN A 91 -0.90 9.83 -3.82
CA GLN A 91 -0.17 9.73 -5.09
C GLN A 91 0.62 11.03 -5.34
N TYR A 92 1.90 10.92 -5.75
CA TYR A 92 2.84 12.04 -5.90
C TYR A 92 2.97 12.89 -4.64
N PRO A 93 3.36 12.30 -3.50
CA PRO A 93 3.35 12.97 -2.20
C PRO A 93 4.38 14.11 -2.12
N GLU A 94 5.37 14.14 -3.03
CA GLU A 94 6.35 15.21 -3.18
C GLU A 94 5.75 16.59 -3.49
N TYR A 95 4.53 16.65 -3.99
CA TYR A 95 3.81 17.92 -4.19
C TYR A 95 3.19 18.48 -2.91
N GLN A 96 3.23 17.73 -1.81
CA GLN A 96 2.67 18.15 -0.51
C GLN A 96 3.73 18.75 0.41
N ILE A 97 4.99 18.81 -0.02
CA ILE A 97 6.10 19.42 0.72
C ILE A 97 5.99 20.94 0.66
N PHE A 98 6.11 21.60 1.81
CA PHE A 98 5.93 23.07 1.89
C PHE A 98 6.86 23.77 2.89
N GLU A 99 7.57 23.04 3.75
CA GLU A 99 8.41 23.61 4.78
C GLU A 99 9.78 24.09 4.25
N GLU A 100 10.46 24.95 5.00
CA GLU A 100 11.76 25.52 4.64
C GLU A 100 12.89 24.50 4.66
N THR A 101 12.81 23.51 5.55
CA THR A 101 13.80 22.42 5.68
C THR A 101 13.13 21.07 5.76
N VAL A 102 13.85 20.05 5.30
CA VAL A 102 13.42 18.65 5.37
C VAL A 102 13.04 18.25 6.80
N ALA A 103 13.86 18.62 7.79
CA ALA A 103 13.57 18.29 9.18
C ALA A 103 12.25 18.93 9.67
N LYS A 104 11.96 20.18 9.27
CA LYS A 104 10.70 20.85 9.62
C LYS A 104 9.51 20.17 8.96
N ASP A 105 9.65 19.74 7.71
CA ASP A 105 8.58 19.08 6.96
C ASP A 105 8.22 17.71 7.59
N ILE A 106 9.22 16.90 7.93
CA ILE A 106 9.00 15.64 8.64
C ILE A 106 8.42 15.88 10.05
N ALA A 107 8.84 16.95 10.74
CA ALA A 107 8.37 17.31 12.09
C ALA A 107 6.93 17.83 12.11
N PHE A 108 6.36 18.24 10.98
CA PHE A 108 5.05 18.89 10.91
C PHE A 108 3.93 18.03 11.53
N GLY A 109 3.84 16.75 11.16
CA GLY A 109 2.86 15.81 11.71
C GLY A 109 3.00 15.65 13.23
N PRO A 110 4.17 15.23 13.75
CA PRO A 110 4.44 15.09 15.18
C PRO A 110 4.16 16.35 16.01
N ARG A 111 4.51 17.54 15.51
CA ARG A 111 4.17 18.81 16.17
C ARG A 111 2.66 19.04 16.23
N ASN A 112 1.93 18.72 15.18
CA ASN A 112 0.48 18.81 15.16
C ASN A 112 -0.21 17.83 16.11
N MET A 113 0.48 16.73 16.48
CA MET A 113 0.02 15.82 17.54
C MET A 113 0.19 16.43 18.93
N GLY A 114 0.95 17.51 19.09
CA GLY A 114 1.23 18.16 20.37
C GLY A 114 2.34 17.48 21.17
N LEU A 115 3.26 16.77 20.49
CA LEU A 115 4.38 16.10 21.14
C LEU A 115 5.43 17.11 21.62
N ALA A 116 6.18 16.76 22.66
CA ALA A 116 7.33 17.54 23.12
C ALA A 116 8.42 17.59 22.04
N GLU A 117 9.17 18.69 21.95
CA GLU A 117 10.12 18.92 20.87
C GLU A 117 11.23 17.86 20.84
N GLU A 118 11.65 17.35 22.00
CA GLU A 118 12.63 16.26 22.11
C GLU A 118 12.12 14.98 21.43
N GLU A 119 10.83 14.64 21.62
CA GLU A 119 10.21 13.49 20.95
C GLU A 119 10.03 13.75 19.46
N VAL A 120 9.65 14.96 19.07
CA VAL A 120 9.55 15.36 17.65
C VAL A 120 10.89 15.14 16.96
N GLN A 121 11.99 15.64 17.54
CA GLN A 121 13.33 15.49 16.96
C GLN A 121 13.78 14.03 16.92
N ALA A 122 13.47 13.25 17.94
CA ALA A 122 13.78 11.80 17.95
C ALA A 122 13.05 11.08 16.80
N ARG A 123 11.75 11.35 16.60
CA ARG A 123 10.95 10.77 15.50
C ARG A 123 11.45 11.19 14.13
N VAL A 124 11.85 12.45 13.96
CA VAL A 124 12.46 12.94 12.71
C VAL A 124 13.73 12.18 12.37
N GLN A 125 14.64 12.00 13.33
CA GLN A 125 15.91 11.29 13.12
C GLN A 125 15.67 9.79 12.80
N GLU A 126 14.82 9.13 13.58
CA GLU A 126 14.45 7.73 13.38
C GLU A 126 13.85 7.50 11.98
N THR A 127 12.85 8.30 11.64
CA THR A 127 12.14 8.12 10.35
C THR A 127 13.03 8.46 9.17
N ALA A 128 13.85 9.52 9.28
CA ALA A 128 14.83 9.85 8.25
C ALA A 128 15.83 8.71 8.01
N ALA A 129 16.25 8.02 9.06
CA ALA A 129 17.13 6.85 8.93
C ALA A 129 16.41 5.68 8.21
N ILE A 130 15.13 5.43 8.51
CA ILE A 130 14.34 4.38 7.84
C ILE A 130 14.25 4.62 6.33
N VAL A 131 13.99 5.88 5.91
CA VAL A 131 13.85 6.23 4.50
C VAL A 131 15.18 6.65 3.84
N GLY A 132 16.31 6.35 4.45
CA GLY A 132 17.64 6.57 3.87
C GLY A 132 18.04 8.04 3.66
N LEU A 133 17.47 8.98 4.44
CA LEU A 133 17.85 10.39 4.39
C LEU A 133 19.00 10.70 5.37
N SER A 134 20.09 11.27 4.87
CA SER A 134 21.25 11.64 5.71
C SER A 134 20.96 12.87 6.58
N LYS A 135 21.77 13.04 7.65
CA LYS A 135 21.65 14.20 8.56
C LYS A 135 21.90 15.53 7.88
N GLU A 136 22.70 15.55 6.82
CA GLU A 136 22.98 16.73 6.01
C GLU A 136 21.74 17.15 5.20
N ILE A 137 21.00 16.17 4.65
CA ILE A 137 19.75 16.39 3.91
C ILE A 137 18.69 17.02 4.82
N LEU A 138 18.60 16.64 6.08
CA LEU A 138 17.62 17.17 7.03
C LEU A 138 17.70 18.70 7.19
N LYS A 139 18.89 19.29 7.00
CA LYS A 139 19.12 20.75 7.11
C LYS A 139 18.85 21.49 5.82
N GLN A 140 18.71 20.80 4.70
CA GLN A 140 18.52 21.41 3.39
C GLN A 140 17.08 21.81 3.15
N SER A 141 16.89 22.73 2.21
CA SER A 141 15.55 22.99 1.66
C SER A 141 15.08 21.79 0.84
N PRO A 142 13.87 21.28 1.08
CA PRO A 142 13.35 20.16 0.30
C PRO A 142 13.20 20.49 -1.19
N PHE A 143 13.11 21.76 -1.56
CA PHE A 143 13.01 22.19 -2.96
C PHE A 143 14.28 21.94 -3.77
N LEU A 144 15.43 21.78 -3.11
CA LEU A 144 16.73 21.46 -3.74
C LEU A 144 16.93 19.94 -3.96
N LEU A 145 16.04 19.10 -3.45
CA LEU A 145 16.17 17.65 -3.53
C LEU A 145 15.70 17.09 -4.88
N SER A 146 16.20 15.90 -5.22
CA SER A 146 15.67 15.11 -6.33
C SER A 146 14.22 14.66 -6.06
N GLY A 147 13.47 14.29 -7.11
CA GLY A 147 12.09 13.81 -6.97
C GLY A 147 11.97 12.61 -6.02
N GLY A 148 12.89 11.64 -6.11
CA GLY A 148 12.92 10.48 -5.23
C GLY A 148 13.21 10.84 -3.76
N GLN A 149 14.14 11.79 -3.52
CA GLN A 149 14.39 12.30 -2.17
C GLN A 149 13.19 13.05 -1.60
N LYS A 150 12.54 13.90 -2.39
CA LYS A 150 11.29 14.58 -1.98
C LYS A 150 10.22 13.58 -1.59
N ARG A 151 10.05 12.51 -2.38
CA ARG A 151 9.09 11.46 -2.07
C ARG A 151 9.37 10.79 -0.73
N ARG A 152 10.65 10.47 -0.44
CA ARG A 152 11.08 9.94 0.86
C ARG A 152 10.78 10.91 2.00
N VAL A 153 11.00 12.21 1.81
CA VAL A 153 10.64 13.25 2.81
C VAL A 153 9.14 13.21 3.11
N ALA A 154 8.29 13.20 2.10
CA ALA A 154 6.84 13.19 2.27
C ALA A 154 6.34 11.90 2.95
N ILE A 155 6.87 10.73 2.56
CA ILE A 155 6.57 9.45 3.23
C ILE A 155 7.04 9.49 4.68
N ALA A 156 8.25 10.01 4.96
CA ALA A 156 8.80 10.14 6.30
C ALA A 156 7.91 11.05 7.18
N GLY A 157 7.35 12.13 6.63
CA GLY A 157 6.44 13.02 7.36
C GLY A 157 5.20 12.31 7.89
N VAL A 158 4.66 11.35 7.12
CA VAL A 158 3.53 10.53 7.57
C VAL A 158 4.00 9.46 8.57
N MET A 159 5.10 8.76 8.29
CA MET A 159 5.66 7.74 9.18
C MET A 159 6.06 8.29 10.55
N ALA A 160 6.53 9.55 10.63
CA ALA A 160 6.94 10.22 11.86
C ALA A 160 5.79 10.39 12.86
N MET A 161 4.54 10.38 12.41
CA MET A 161 3.37 10.34 13.29
C MET A 161 3.20 8.97 13.98
N ARG A 162 3.91 7.94 13.52
CA ARG A 162 3.79 6.53 13.96
C ARG A 162 2.35 6.02 13.89
N PRO A 163 1.70 6.12 12.72
CA PRO A 163 0.35 5.62 12.56
C PRO A 163 0.29 4.11 12.77
N GLU A 164 -0.82 3.64 13.34
CA GLU A 164 -1.12 2.21 13.50
C GLU A 164 -1.47 1.56 12.16
N VAL A 165 -2.01 2.35 11.24
CA VAL A 165 -2.29 1.96 9.86
C VAL A 165 -1.67 2.98 8.92
N LEU A 166 -0.81 2.53 8.02
CA LEU A 166 -0.18 3.36 6.99
C LEU A 166 -0.75 2.97 5.62
N ILE A 167 -1.46 3.90 5.01
CA ILE A 167 -2.02 3.78 3.66
C ILE A 167 -1.11 4.51 2.69
N LEU A 168 -0.73 3.85 1.59
CA LEU A 168 0.11 4.44 0.56
C LEU A 168 -0.60 4.29 -0.80
N ASP A 169 -0.93 5.43 -1.40
CA ASP A 169 -1.57 5.48 -2.73
C ASP A 169 -0.51 5.65 -3.81
N GLU A 170 -0.18 4.57 -4.51
CA GLU A 170 0.81 4.54 -5.60
C GLU A 170 2.19 5.14 -5.21
N PRO A 171 2.81 4.74 -4.09
CA PRO A 171 4.03 5.40 -3.57
C PRO A 171 5.23 5.26 -4.51
N THR A 172 5.20 4.33 -5.45
CA THR A 172 6.28 4.04 -6.41
C THR A 172 6.02 4.56 -7.82
N ALA A 173 4.89 5.25 -8.05
CA ALA A 173 4.54 5.75 -9.38
C ALA A 173 5.61 6.70 -9.95
N GLY A 174 6.03 6.47 -11.20
CA GLY A 174 7.03 7.31 -11.88
C GLY A 174 8.47 7.13 -11.43
N LEU A 175 8.77 6.21 -10.51
CA LEU A 175 10.14 5.85 -10.13
C LEU A 175 10.73 4.81 -11.09
N ASP A 176 12.04 4.83 -11.23
CA ASP A 176 12.80 3.76 -11.87
C ASP A 176 12.72 2.46 -11.02
N PRO A 177 13.11 1.30 -11.58
CA PRO A 177 13.00 0.02 -10.87
C PRO A 177 13.76 -0.02 -9.55
N ARG A 178 14.91 0.66 -9.46
CA ARG A 178 15.73 0.71 -8.25
C ARG A 178 15.07 1.57 -7.17
N GLY A 179 14.62 2.78 -7.50
CA GLY A 179 13.94 3.67 -6.57
C GLY A 179 12.63 3.07 -6.07
N ARG A 180 11.92 2.30 -6.93
CA ARG A 180 10.72 1.55 -6.54
C ARG A 180 11.05 0.51 -5.46
N GLU A 181 12.06 -0.32 -5.69
CA GLU A 181 12.47 -1.36 -4.74
C GLU A 181 12.93 -0.77 -3.42
N GLU A 182 13.71 0.32 -3.45
CA GLU A 182 14.18 1.03 -2.25
C GLU A 182 13.00 1.52 -1.39
N ILE A 183 12.00 2.19 -1.98
CA ILE A 183 10.81 2.67 -1.26
C ILE A 183 10.01 1.50 -0.62
N LEU A 184 9.83 0.39 -1.35
CA LEU A 184 9.10 -0.75 -0.81
C LEU A 184 9.84 -1.45 0.32
N GLN A 185 11.17 -1.50 0.26
CA GLN A 185 12.02 -2.00 1.35
C GLN A 185 11.94 -1.09 2.59
N GLU A 186 11.95 0.22 2.41
CA GLU A 186 11.79 1.22 3.48
C GLU A 186 10.42 1.08 4.18
N ILE A 187 9.34 0.88 3.41
CA ILE A 187 7.99 0.61 3.95
C ILE A 187 8.00 -0.72 4.75
N GLN A 188 8.65 -1.75 4.23
CA GLN A 188 8.75 -3.03 4.93
C GLN A 188 9.59 -2.92 6.22
N ALA A 189 10.69 -2.15 6.19
CA ALA A 189 11.51 -1.87 7.37
C ALA A 189 10.69 -1.13 8.45
N TYR A 190 9.94 -0.10 8.07
CA TYR A 190 9.03 0.61 8.94
C TYR A 190 8.00 -0.34 9.60
N ARG A 191 7.34 -1.19 8.79
CA ARG A 191 6.39 -2.18 9.30
C ARG A 191 7.04 -3.13 10.30
N ASN A 192 8.25 -3.64 10.02
CA ASN A 192 8.96 -4.56 10.89
C ASN A 192 9.32 -3.95 12.25
N GLN A 193 9.60 -2.63 12.28
CA GLN A 193 9.93 -1.91 13.51
C GLN A 193 8.69 -1.55 14.34
N THR A 194 7.61 -1.16 13.69
CA THR A 194 6.42 -0.60 14.36
C THR A 194 5.28 -1.59 14.54
N GLY A 195 5.24 -2.65 13.71
CA GLY A 195 4.10 -3.55 13.62
C GLY A 195 2.88 -2.94 12.91
N ALA A 196 3.00 -1.78 12.29
CA ALA A 196 1.90 -1.09 11.63
C ALA A 196 1.24 -1.95 10.54
N THR A 197 -0.08 -1.79 10.39
CA THR A 197 -0.83 -2.31 9.25
C THR A 197 -0.48 -1.48 8.01
N ILE A 198 -0.13 -2.12 6.90
CA ILE A 198 0.19 -1.45 5.64
C ILE A 198 -0.89 -1.72 4.61
N LEU A 199 -1.44 -0.66 4.01
CA LEU A 199 -2.33 -0.74 2.86
C LEU A 199 -1.63 -0.10 1.66
N LEU A 200 -1.21 -0.93 0.70
CA LEU A 200 -0.49 -0.50 -0.49
C LEU A 200 -1.43 -0.52 -1.70
N VAL A 201 -1.84 0.65 -2.17
CA VAL A 201 -2.50 0.75 -3.48
C VAL A 201 -1.42 0.72 -4.55
N SER A 202 -1.52 -0.20 -5.49
CA SER A 202 -0.55 -0.30 -6.59
C SER A 202 -1.17 -0.86 -7.87
N HIS A 203 -0.67 -0.39 -9.01
CA HIS A 203 -0.94 -0.98 -10.33
C HIS A 203 0.09 -2.06 -10.71
N SER A 204 1.18 -2.22 -9.94
CA SER A 204 2.18 -3.25 -10.15
C SER A 204 1.77 -4.54 -9.44
N MET A 205 1.38 -5.55 -10.20
CA MET A 205 1.05 -6.87 -9.67
C MET A 205 2.28 -7.55 -9.06
N GLU A 206 3.46 -7.26 -9.59
CA GLU A 206 4.75 -7.75 -9.09
C GLU A 206 5.05 -7.22 -7.68
N ASP A 207 4.86 -5.90 -7.45
CA ASP A 207 5.08 -5.29 -6.15
C ASP A 207 4.11 -5.88 -5.10
N VAL A 208 2.83 -6.01 -5.48
CA VAL A 208 1.81 -6.59 -4.62
C VAL A 208 2.11 -8.07 -4.32
N ALA A 209 2.49 -8.85 -5.34
CA ALA A 209 2.85 -10.27 -5.16
C ALA A 209 4.03 -10.48 -4.21
N ARG A 210 5.02 -9.55 -4.25
CA ARG A 210 6.24 -9.64 -3.46
C ARG A 210 6.06 -9.22 -2.00
N HIS A 211 5.28 -8.18 -1.74
CA HIS A 211 5.23 -7.52 -0.44
C HIS A 211 3.94 -7.79 0.35
N ALA A 212 2.81 -7.98 -0.32
CA ALA A 212 1.54 -8.19 0.36
C ALA A 212 1.37 -9.63 0.85
N LYS A 213 0.60 -9.80 1.93
CA LYS A 213 0.11 -11.11 2.40
C LYS A 213 -1.29 -11.40 1.87
N ARG A 214 -2.12 -10.37 1.74
CA ARG A 214 -3.48 -10.43 1.22
C ARG A 214 -3.68 -9.36 0.16
N ILE A 215 -4.63 -9.58 -0.72
CA ILE A 215 -5.00 -8.62 -1.77
C ILE A 215 -6.48 -8.32 -1.68
N LEU A 216 -6.80 -7.03 -1.63
CA LEU A 216 -8.14 -6.50 -1.83
C LEU A 216 -8.29 -6.09 -3.30
N VAL A 217 -9.20 -6.72 -4.02
CA VAL A 217 -9.52 -6.39 -5.41
C VAL A 217 -10.79 -5.56 -5.45
N MET A 218 -10.68 -4.33 -5.98
CA MET A 218 -11.82 -3.43 -6.18
C MET A 218 -12.25 -3.45 -7.66
N ASN A 219 -13.55 -3.60 -7.89
CA ASN A 219 -14.14 -3.50 -9.22
C ASN A 219 -15.48 -2.77 -9.15
N ALA A 220 -15.67 -1.75 -10.00
CA ALA A 220 -16.92 -0.98 -10.11
C ALA A 220 -17.49 -0.52 -8.75
N GLY A 221 -16.63 -0.04 -7.85
CA GLY A 221 -17.02 0.45 -6.52
C GLY A 221 -17.25 -0.64 -5.46
N LYS A 222 -17.10 -1.91 -5.80
CA LYS A 222 -17.34 -3.05 -4.90
C LYS A 222 -16.06 -3.83 -4.63
N VAL A 223 -16.05 -4.58 -3.52
CA VAL A 223 -15.03 -5.61 -3.28
C VAL A 223 -15.34 -6.79 -4.19
N PHE A 224 -14.46 -7.05 -5.15
CA PHE A 224 -14.52 -8.24 -5.99
C PHE A 224 -14.06 -9.48 -5.22
N CYS A 225 -12.93 -9.38 -4.52
CA CYS A 225 -12.47 -10.39 -3.57
C CYS A 225 -11.46 -9.79 -2.58
N TYR A 226 -11.31 -10.42 -1.41
CA TYR A 226 -10.27 -10.13 -0.43
C TYR A 226 -9.72 -11.45 0.11
N ASP A 227 -8.51 -11.81 -0.32
CA ASP A 227 -7.94 -13.13 -0.02
C ASP A 227 -6.40 -13.08 -0.02
N THR A 228 -5.76 -14.22 0.21
CA THR A 228 -4.30 -14.38 0.07
C THR A 228 -3.84 -14.08 -1.36
N VAL A 229 -2.58 -13.67 -1.51
CA VAL A 229 -1.95 -13.41 -2.82
C VAL A 229 -2.15 -14.61 -3.76
N ALA A 230 -1.93 -15.82 -3.25
CA ALA A 230 -2.08 -17.04 -4.04
C ALA A 230 -3.51 -17.25 -4.53
N ASN A 231 -4.51 -17.13 -3.65
CA ASN A 231 -5.90 -17.35 -4.01
C ASN A 231 -6.42 -16.32 -5.01
N VAL A 232 -5.96 -15.07 -4.89
CA VAL A 232 -6.34 -13.99 -5.82
C VAL A 232 -5.73 -14.22 -7.19
N PHE A 233 -4.42 -14.47 -7.30
CA PHE A 233 -3.76 -14.61 -8.60
C PHE A 233 -4.04 -15.93 -9.32
N ARG A 234 -4.48 -16.98 -8.61
CA ARG A 234 -5.04 -18.19 -9.23
C ARG A 234 -6.32 -17.92 -10.03
N ARG A 235 -7.05 -16.86 -9.71
CA ARG A 235 -8.23 -16.40 -10.47
C ARG A 235 -7.86 -15.57 -11.71
N SER A 236 -6.81 -15.96 -12.42
CA SER A 236 -6.24 -15.17 -13.52
C SER A 236 -7.25 -14.82 -14.61
N GLN A 237 -8.15 -15.74 -14.97
CA GLN A 237 -9.20 -15.50 -15.98
C GLN A 237 -10.24 -14.49 -15.49
N GLU A 238 -10.68 -14.59 -14.23
CA GLU A 238 -11.64 -13.66 -13.62
C GLU A 238 -11.04 -12.25 -13.50
N LEU A 239 -9.76 -12.15 -13.09
CA LEU A 239 -9.03 -10.88 -13.04
C LEU A 239 -8.91 -10.24 -14.43
N GLN A 240 -8.58 -11.03 -15.45
CA GLN A 240 -8.52 -10.54 -16.82
C GLN A 240 -9.88 -10.06 -17.34
N ALA A 241 -10.97 -10.75 -16.98
CA ALA A 241 -12.33 -10.35 -17.36
C ALA A 241 -12.73 -8.96 -16.79
N ILE A 242 -12.15 -8.56 -15.65
CA ILE A 242 -12.35 -7.23 -15.07
C ILE A 242 -11.20 -6.25 -15.39
N GLY A 243 -10.35 -6.56 -16.38
CA GLY A 243 -9.29 -5.70 -16.88
C GLY A 243 -8.04 -5.65 -16.00
N LEU A 244 -7.83 -6.62 -15.10
CA LEU A 244 -6.62 -6.73 -14.29
C LEU A 244 -5.68 -7.80 -14.84
N ALA A 245 -4.38 -7.52 -14.75
CA ALA A 245 -3.34 -8.49 -15.07
C ALA A 245 -2.99 -9.35 -13.84
N VAL A 246 -2.32 -10.46 -14.07
CA VAL A 246 -1.52 -11.19 -13.06
C VAL A 246 -0.04 -10.89 -13.28
N PRO A 247 0.84 -11.18 -12.31
CA PRO A 247 2.29 -10.98 -12.49
C PRO A 247 2.79 -11.61 -13.79
N GLN A 248 3.70 -10.95 -14.50
CA GLN A 248 4.22 -11.43 -15.79
C GLN A 248 4.85 -12.81 -15.67
N ILE A 249 5.57 -13.04 -14.57
CA ILE A 249 6.21 -14.35 -14.32
C ILE A 249 5.20 -15.47 -14.21
N THR A 250 4.00 -15.24 -13.64
CA THR A 250 2.92 -16.22 -13.58
C THR A 250 2.52 -16.68 -14.98
N ARG A 251 2.34 -15.73 -15.91
CA ARG A 251 2.02 -16.03 -17.32
C ARG A 251 3.11 -16.84 -18.01
N VAL A 252 4.38 -16.55 -17.73
CA VAL A 252 5.52 -17.31 -18.25
C VAL A 252 5.49 -18.75 -17.70
N CYS A 253 5.26 -18.92 -16.39
CA CYS A 253 5.16 -20.23 -15.76
C CYS A 253 3.96 -21.04 -16.28
N ASP A 254 2.81 -20.38 -16.53
CA ASP A 254 1.64 -21.01 -17.16
C ASP A 254 1.98 -21.55 -18.56
N ALA A 255 2.69 -20.77 -19.39
CA ALA A 255 3.13 -21.20 -20.71
C ALA A 255 4.14 -22.34 -20.68
N LEU A 256 5.01 -22.39 -19.67
CA LEU A 256 5.95 -23.50 -19.44
C LEU A 256 5.22 -24.78 -18.99
N ARG A 257 4.23 -24.65 -18.09
CA ARG A 257 3.38 -25.78 -17.67
C ARG A 257 2.61 -26.39 -18.85
N ALA A 258 2.06 -25.55 -19.70
CA ALA A 258 1.37 -26.00 -20.92
C ALA A 258 2.32 -26.79 -21.87
N ARG A 259 3.63 -26.62 -21.75
CA ARG A 259 4.67 -27.36 -22.48
C ARG A 259 5.24 -28.54 -21.71
N GLY A 260 4.64 -28.91 -20.57
CA GLY A 260 5.04 -30.08 -19.78
C GLY A 260 6.14 -29.86 -18.75
N VAL A 261 6.53 -28.61 -18.47
CA VAL A 261 7.45 -28.31 -17.37
C VAL A 261 6.69 -28.41 -16.04
N PRO A 262 7.13 -29.24 -15.07
CA PRO A 262 6.39 -29.53 -13.84
C PRO A 262 6.56 -28.41 -12.80
N LEU A 263 5.95 -27.26 -13.06
CA LEU A 263 5.90 -26.12 -12.15
C LEU A 263 4.59 -26.11 -11.37
N THR A 264 4.62 -25.61 -10.13
CA THR A 264 3.40 -25.40 -9.35
C THR A 264 2.58 -24.20 -9.86
N ASP A 265 1.33 -24.06 -9.42
CA ASP A 265 0.43 -22.98 -9.84
C ASP A 265 0.49 -21.73 -8.95
N ASP A 266 1.38 -21.71 -7.96
CA ASP A 266 1.54 -20.66 -6.96
C ASP A 266 2.84 -19.85 -7.13
N ILE A 267 3.28 -19.67 -8.39
CA ILE A 267 4.45 -18.88 -8.75
C ILE A 267 4.01 -17.47 -9.17
N PHE A 268 4.29 -16.50 -8.30
CA PHE A 268 3.89 -15.11 -8.51
C PHE A 268 5.08 -14.13 -8.49
N THR A 269 6.30 -14.61 -8.14
CA THR A 269 7.53 -13.82 -8.15
C THR A 269 8.60 -14.49 -8.99
N VAL A 270 9.56 -13.67 -9.49
CA VAL A 270 10.70 -14.17 -10.26
C VAL A 270 11.58 -15.10 -9.43
N GLU A 271 11.70 -14.83 -8.13
CA GLU A 271 12.48 -15.64 -7.18
C GLU A 271 11.89 -17.04 -7.04
N GLN A 272 10.55 -17.14 -6.90
CA GLN A 272 9.84 -18.43 -6.85
C GLN A 272 10.02 -19.23 -8.16
N ALA A 273 9.87 -18.55 -9.31
CA ALA A 273 10.07 -19.19 -10.61
C ALA A 273 11.50 -19.69 -10.78
N LYS A 274 12.50 -18.87 -10.45
CA LYS A 274 13.91 -19.23 -10.51
C LYS A 274 14.20 -20.48 -9.68
N GLN A 275 13.72 -20.51 -8.44
CA GLN A 275 13.92 -21.64 -7.56
C GLN A 275 13.37 -22.94 -8.16
N GLN A 276 12.09 -22.95 -8.58
CA GLN A 276 11.46 -24.17 -9.14
C GLN A 276 12.08 -24.61 -10.47
N LEU A 277 12.47 -23.64 -11.33
CA LEU A 277 13.14 -23.96 -12.59
C LEU A 277 14.53 -24.55 -12.38
N LEU A 278 15.30 -24.05 -11.40
CA LEU A 278 16.60 -24.63 -11.04
C LEU A 278 16.46 -26.05 -10.46
N GLU A 279 15.48 -26.26 -9.58
CA GLU A 279 15.18 -27.59 -9.02
C GLU A 279 14.80 -28.61 -10.12
N TRP A 280 13.96 -28.19 -11.07
CA TRP A 280 13.60 -29.02 -12.22
C TRP A 280 14.80 -29.30 -13.11
N TYR A 281 15.61 -28.29 -13.43
CA TYR A 281 16.81 -28.42 -14.26
C TYR A 281 17.83 -29.42 -13.66
N HIS A 282 18.08 -29.33 -12.34
CA HIS A 282 19.01 -30.22 -11.66
C HIS A 282 18.48 -31.66 -11.62
N ARG A 283 17.17 -31.87 -11.45
CA ARG A 283 16.55 -33.21 -11.50
C ARG A 283 16.64 -33.86 -12.89
N THR A 284 16.46 -33.09 -13.94
CA THR A 284 16.51 -33.59 -15.32
C THR A 284 17.92 -33.86 -15.82
N ARG A 285 18.94 -33.12 -15.37
CA ARG A 285 20.34 -33.34 -15.76
C ARG A 285 21.11 -34.24 -14.79
N GLY A 286 20.73 -34.30 -13.53
CA GLY A 286 21.36 -35.21 -12.56
C GLY A 286 21.03 -36.69 -12.81
N GLY A 287 20.02 -37.03 -13.62
CA GLY A 287 19.72 -38.38 -14.08
C GLY A 287 20.47 -38.84 -15.33
N GLN A 288 21.28 -37.98 -15.97
CA GLN A 288 22.07 -38.35 -17.18
C GLN A 288 23.55 -38.58 -16.89
N GLY A 289 23.96 -38.67 -15.63
CA GLY A 289 25.38 -38.80 -15.20
C GLY A 289 25.73 -40.14 -14.59
N THR A 290 25.16 -41.30 -15.08
CA THR A 290 25.69 -42.62 -14.77
C THR A 290 25.36 -43.54 -15.94
N CYS A 291 26.22 -43.52 -16.94
CA CYS A 291 26.52 -44.66 -17.82
C CYS A 291 28.03 -44.72 -18.01
#